data_ff13b2adcbd118e8d00fe602c4cf897c
#
_entry.id   ff13b2adcbd118e8d00fe602c4cf897c
#
_cell.length_a   1.000
_cell.length_b   1.000
_cell.length_c   1.000
_cell.angle_alpha   90.00
_cell.angle_beta   90.00
_cell.angle_gamma   90.00
#
_symmetry.space_group_name_H-M   'P 1'
#
loop_
_entity.id
_entity.type
_entity.pdbx_description
1 polymer ?
#
loop_
_entity_poly.entity_id
_entity_poly.type
_entity_poly.pdbx_seq_one_letter_code
_entity_poly.pdbx_strand_id
1 'polypeptide(L)'
;MALRSQGQRASSIGASEAVEHGSHGGLFATILSAVALIFSGMSYYESSMKTADLAVYVPPMIHYARDGADVFNVPLTIANDGARAGTVLSMTLDVENLQPDAERKKVRFHSVFLGDYPRDDKTPLRSFAPISVPGHGTVTETIRFYNMGEMLPMLVTDKGDFRFTLTLNTAKAGGGFLDSLTQTEPKPLTFDLNLPYFAVQRVSFQNGTIGMFNKAWNPAVSTNTEAAVSRKMPESKSGGDDVPSIEATPMPESK
;
A
#
# COMPACT_ATOMS: atom_id res chain seq x y z
N MET A 1 10.88 54.19 -85.24
CA MET A 1 10.57 52.95 -84.56
C MET A 1 9.40 53.20 -83.63
N ALA A 2 8.27 52.65 -83.99
CA ALA A 2 7.01 52.89 -83.34
C ALA A 2 6.74 51.91 -82.23
N LEU A 3 6.42 52.45 -81.02
CA LEU A 3 5.91 51.60 -79.91
C LEU A 3 4.43 51.87 -79.77
N ARG A 4 3.67 50.82 -80.01
CA ARG A 4 2.23 50.74 -79.92
C ARG A 4 1.80 50.62 -78.44
N SER A 5 1.06 51.60 -77.96
CA SER A 5 0.33 51.53 -76.68
C SER A 5 -0.94 50.71 -76.90
N GLN A 6 -1.05 49.58 -76.17
CA GLN A 6 -2.31 48.86 -76.05
C GLN A 6 -3.01 49.24 -74.74
N GLY A 7 -4.18 49.76 -74.86
CA GLY A 7 -5.05 50.08 -73.75
C GLY A 7 -5.63 48.87 -73.11
N GLN A 8 -5.51 48.83 -71.81
CA GLN A 8 -6.19 47.88 -70.98
C GLN A 8 -7.59 48.35 -70.61
N ARG A 9 -8.57 47.62 -71.07
CA ARG A 9 -9.95 47.76 -70.61
C ARG A 9 -10.09 47.29 -69.21
N ALA A 10 -10.44 48.11 -68.25
CA ALA A 10 -10.92 47.77 -66.93
C ALA A 10 -12.31 47.14 -67.06
N SER A 11 -12.38 45.81 -66.82
CA SER A 11 -13.65 45.15 -66.61
C SER A 11 -14.02 45.31 -65.12
N SER A 12 -15.08 46.06 -64.88
CA SER A 12 -15.77 46.10 -63.60
C SER A 12 -16.40 44.75 -63.33
N ILE A 13 -15.73 43.98 -62.52
CA ILE A 13 -16.30 42.73 -61.93
C ILE A 13 -17.14 43.14 -60.73
N GLY A 14 -18.40 42.77 -60.78
CA GLY A 14 -19.46 43.11 -59.89
C GLY A 14 -19.15 42.86 -58.42
N ALA A 15 -19.66 43.77 -57.61
CA ALA A 15 -19.79 43.62 -56.20
C ALA A 15 -20.58 42.30 -55.92
N SER A 16 -19.90 41.32 -55.51
CA SER A 16 -20.53 40.10 -54.94
C SER A 16 -21.27 40.51 -53.68
N GLU A 17 -22.57 40.34 -53.69
CA GLU A 17 -23.47 40.43 -52.56
C GLU A 17 -22.85 39.66 -51.38
N ALA A 18 -22.48 40.42 -50.36
CA ALA A 18 -22.16 39.81 -49.04
C ALA A 18 -23.47 39.20 -48.52
N VAL A 19 -23.57 37.89 -48.69
CA VAL A 19 -24.64 37.12 -48.06
C VAL A 19 -24.49 37.33 -46.56
N GLU A 20 -25.37 38.15 -45.98
CA GLU A 20 -25.61 38.21 -44.54
C GLU A 20 -26.06 36.82 -44.08
N HIS A 21 -25.11 35.94 -43.84
CA HIS A 21 -25.35 34.68 -43.10
C HIS A 21 -25.57 35.06 -41.65
N GLY A 22 -26.82 34.89 -41.24
CA GLY A 22 -27.41 35.28 -39.98
C GLY A 22 -26.50 35.06 -38.78
N SER A 23 -26.51 36.00 -37.85
CA SER A 23 -25.71 36.13 -36.62
C SER A 23 -25.76 34.92 -35.63
N HIS A 24 -26.54 33.91 -35.93
CA HIS A 24 -26.64 32.69 -35.10
C HIS A 24 -25.41 31.79 -35.19
N GLY A 25 -24.68 31.77 -36.31
CA GLY A 25 -23.45 30.96 -36.43
C GLY A 25 -22.31 31.46 -35.54
N GLY A 26 -22.22 32.77 -35.32
CA GLY A 26 -21.22 33.37 -34.43
C GLY A 26 -21.41 33.01 -32.96
N LEU A 27 -22.66 32.99 -32.51
CA LEU A 27 -22.99 32.68 -31.11
C LEU A 27 -22.70 31.20 -30.78
N PHE A 28 -23.04 30.29 -31.67
CA PHE A 28 -22.70 28.86 -31.51
C PHE A 28 -21.18 28.62 -31.51
N ALA A 29 -20.44 29.27 -32.39
CA ALA A 29 -18.99 29.18 -32.44
C ALA A 29 -18.34 29.71 -31.14
N THR A 30 -18.88 30.82 -30.59
CA THR A 30 -18.39 31.39 -29.32
C THR A 30 -18.68 30.47 -28.16
N ILE A 31 -19.87 29.88 -28.07
CA ILE A 31 -20.21 28.90 -27.02
C ILE A 31 -19.31 27.68 -27.14
N LEU A 32 -19.11 27.12 -28.32
CA LEU A 32 -18.26 25.97 -28.55
C LEU A 32 -16.81 26.25 -28.15
N SER A 33 -16.30 27.44 -28.48
CA SER A 33 -14.95 27.88 -28.10
C SER A 33 -14.81 28.04 -26.59
N ALA A 34 -15.82 28.60 -25.92
CA ALA A 34 -15.83 28.71 -24.46
C ALA A 34 -15.82 27.34 -23.77
N VAL A 35 -16.62 26.38 -24.26
CA VAL A 35 -16.66 25.01 -23.78
C VAL A 35 -15.29 24.33 -23.98
N ALA A 36 -14.70 24.48 -25.17
CA ALA A 36 -13.38 23.92 -25.46
C ALA A 36 -12.29 24.50 -24.54
N LEU A 37 -12.36 25.81 -24.24
CA LEU A 37 -11.42 26.45 -23.31
C LEU A 37 -11.56 25.91 -21.90
N ILE A 38 -12.79 25.68 -21.40
CA ILE A 38 -13.05 25.09 -20.09
C ILE A 38 -12.47 23.69 -20.03
N PHE A 39 -12.74 22.83 -21.03
CA PHE A 39 -12.18 21.47 -21.06
C PHE A 39 -10.65 21.46 -21.14
N SER A 40 -10.07 22.36 -21.95
CA SER A 40 -8.61 22.51 -22.01
C SER A 40 -8.03 22.96 -20.67
N GLY A 41 -8.68 23.91 -20.00
CA GLY A 41 -8.27 24.37 -18.67
C GLY A 41 -8.35 23.27 -17.60
N MET A 42 -9.44 22.49 -17.59
CA MET A 42 -9.58 21.33 -16.70
C MET A 42 -8.53 20.25 -16.98
N SER A 43 -8.32 19.91 -18.26
CA SER A 43 -7.30 18.95 -18.66
C SER A 43 -5.90 19.38 -18.24
N TYR A 44 -5.57 20.65 -18.41
CA TYR A 44 -4.30 21.23 -17.99
C TYR A 44 -4.13 21.18 -16.46
N TYR A 45 -5.19 21.50 -15.71
CA TYR A 45 -5.17 21.40 -14.25
C TYR A 45 -4.91 19.97 -13.78
N GLU A 46 -5.67 19.00 -14.30
CA GLU A 46 -5.53 17.57 -13.94
C GLU A 46 -4.12 17.02 -14.30
N SER A 47 -3.57 17.43 -15.44
CA SER A 47 -2.29 16.88 -15.93
C SER A 47 -1.05 17.54 -15.34
N SER A 48 -1.14 18.79 -14.83
CA SER A 48 0.06 19.56 -14.49
C SER A 48 0.00 20.29 -13.16
N MET A 49 -1.19 20.63 -12.66
CA MET A 49 -1.34 21.50 -11.49
C MET A 49 -1.88 20.79 -10.24
N LYS A 50 -2.61 19.68 -10.42
CA LYS A 50 -3.22 18.95 -9.31
C LYS A 50 -2.16 18.58 -8.28
N THR A 51 -2.37 19.00 -7.03
CA THR A 51 -1.48 18.63 -5.90
C THR A 51 -1.42 17.13 -5.73
N ALA A 52 -0.36 16.65 -5.05
CA ALA A 52 -0.22 15.22 -4.75
C ALA A 52 -1.45 14.71 -3.97
N ASP A 53 -2.02 13.62 -4.44
CA ASP A 53 -3.14 12.90 -3.84
C ASP A 53 -2.70 11.46 -3.59
N LEU A 54 -2.23 11.21 -2.36
CA LEU A 54 -1.58 9.95 -2.01
C LEU A 54 -2.58 8.97 -1.42
N ALA A 55 -2.68 7.79 -2.03
CA ALA A 55 -3.42 6.64 -1.54
C ALA A 55 -2.45 5.50 -1.21
N VAL A 56 -2.77 4.71 -0.17
CA VAL A 56 -1.96 3.56 0.24
C VAL A 56 -2.77 2.28 0.10
N TYR A 57 -2.10 1.27 -0.43
CA TYR A 57 -2.62 -0.08 -0.58
C TYR A 57 -1.72 -1.04 0.18
N VAL A 58 -2.31 -1.87 1.02
CA VAL A 58 -1.65 -2.93 1.78
C VAL A 58 -2.17 -4.27 1.25
N PRO A 59 -1.29 -5.26 1.01
CA PRO A 59 -1.73 -6.58 0.59
C PRO A 59 -2.52 -7.27 1.71
N PRO A 60 -3.31 -8.30 1.39
CA PRO A 60 -4.12 -9.01 2.38
C PRO A 60 -3.30 -9.83 3.39
N MET A 61 -2.00 -9.86 3.25
CA MET A 61 -1.05 -10.52 4.15
C MET A 61 0.12 -9.61 4.49
N ILE A 62 0.46 -9.53 5.78
CA ILE A 62 1.69 -8.90 6.28
C ILE A 62 2.48 -9.91 7.11
N HIS A 63 3.72 -9.59 7.45
CA HIS A 63 4.56 -10.47 8.25
C HIS A 63 4.82 -9.87 9.63
N TYR A 64 4.47 -10.64 10.66
CA TYR A 64 4.84 -10.35 12.04
C TYR A 64 6.14 -11.08 12.38
N ALA A 65 7.04 -10.40 13.05
CA ALA A 65 8.27 -10.95 13.60
C ALA A 65 8.44 -10.51 15.07
N ARG A 66 9.25 -11.25 15.81
CA ARG A 66 9.66 -10.87 17.15
C ARG A 66 11.19 -10.83 17.20
N ASP A 67 11.73 -9.63 17.41
CA ASP A 67 13.16 -9.38 17.50
C ASP A 67 13.42 -8.54 18.76
N GLY A 68 13.28 -9.19 19.94
CA GLY A 68 13.29 -8.49 21.22
C GLY A 68 12.05 -7.61 21.48
N ALA A 69 11.33 -7.23 20.44
CA ALA A 69 10.10 -6.47 20.44
C ALA A 69 9.16 -6.98 19.35
N ASP A 70 7.91 -6.53 19.36
CA ASP A 70 6.99 -6.74 18.24
C ASP A 70 7.44 -5.95 17.02
N VAL A 71 7.48 -6.59 15.87
CA VAL A 71 7.91 -6.01 14.59
C VAL A 71 6.92 -6.40 13.50
N PHE A 72 6.45 -5.40 12.75
CA PHE A 72 5.57 -5.63 11.60
C PHE A 72 6.29 -5.25 10.30
N ASN A 73 6.39 -6.21 9.38
CA ASN A 73 6.88 -5.98 8.02
C ASN A 73 5.68 -5.86 7.11
N VAL A 74 5.43 -4.65 6.63
CA VAL A 74 4.25 -4.31 5.83
C VAL A 74 4.68 -3.94 4.43
N PRO A 75 4.50 -4.85 3.44
CA PRO A 75 4.60 -4.47 2.05
C PRO A 75 3.48 -3.50 1.74
N LEU A 76 3.77 -2.40 1.08
CA LEU A 76 2.75 -1.43 0.71
C LEU A 76 3.06 -0.78 -0.63
N THR A 77 2.00 -0.35 -1.31
CA THR A 77 2.08 0.45 -2.52
C THR A 77 1.46 1.80 -2.25
N ILE A 78 2.21 2.85 -2.52
CA ILE A 78 1.73 4.22 -2.45
C ILE A 78 1.49 4.68 -3.88
N ALA A 79 0.25 5.06 -4.18
CA ALA A 79 -0.15 5.65 -5.45
C ALA A 79 -0.36 7.15 -5.29
N ASN A 80 -0.04 7.90 -6.32
CA ASN A 80 -0.25 9.35 -6.38
C ASN A 80 -1.13 9.67 -7.58
N ASP A 81 -2.39 10.02 -7.32
CA ASP A 81 -3.36 10.42 -8.34
C ASP A 81 -3.27 11.93 -8.69
N GLY A 82 -2.36 12.66 -8.04
CA GLY A 82 -2.04 14.03 -8.37
C GLY A 82 -0.99 14.15 -9.47
N ALA A 83 -0.91 15.32 -10.11
CA ALA A 83 0.09 15.61 -11.14
C ALA A 83 1.48 15.92 -10.55
N ARG A 84 1.54 16.49 -9.35
CA ARG A 84 2.79 16.83 -8.68
C ARG A 84 3.30 15.67 -7.83
N ALA A 85 4.62 15.57 -7.70
CA ALA A 85 5.22 14.59 -6.80
C ALA A 85 4.80 14.84 -5.34
N GLY A 86 4.48 13.76 -4.62
CA GLY A 86 4.22 13.77 -3.19
C GLY A 86 5.39 13.14 -2.43
N THR A 87 5.64 13.60 -1.20
CA THR A 87 6.70 13.02 -0.35
C THR A 87 6.13 12.56 0.97
N VAL A 88 6.32 11.29 1.28
CA VAL A 88 6.00 10.71 2.58
C VAL A 88 7.21 10.84 3.49
N LEU A 89 7.09 11.61 4.56
CA LEU A 89 8.17 11.89 5.51
C LEU A 89 8.34 10.78 6.54
N SER A 90 7.24 10.20 7.01
CA SER A 90 7.21 9.11 7.98
C SER A 90 5.86 8.39 7.93
N MET A 91 5.80 7.21 8.53
CA MET A 91 4.57 6.46 8.68
C MET A 91 4.41 5.98 10.12
N THR A 92 3.18 5.94 10.59
CA THR A 92 2.84 5.32 11.86
C THR A 92 1.82 4.22 11.64
N LEU A 93 1.98 3.14 12.41
CA LEU A 93 1.09 1.99 12.39
C LEU A 93 0.54 1.80 13.81
N ASP A 94 -0.70 2.21 14.03
CA ASP A 94 -1.40 1.91 15.27
C ASP A 94 -1.97 0.50 15.17
N VAL A 95 -1.58 -0.37 16.11
CA VAL A 95 -2.05 -1.76 16.16
C VAL A 95 -2.86 -1.96 17.42
N GLU A 96 -4.07 -2.47 17.27
CA GLU A 96 -4.99 -2.76 18.35
C GLU A 96 -5.24 -4.27 18.42
N ASN A 97 -5.00 -4.87 19.59
CA ASN A 97 -5.34 -6.25 19.88
C ASN A 97 -6.83 -6.34 20.24
N LEU A 98 -7.61 -7.06 19.43
CA LEU A 98 -9.06 -7.17 19.60
C LEU A 98 -9.46 -8.27 20.59
N GLN A 99 -8.50 -8.98 21.18
CA GLN A 99 -8.79 -10.00 22.20
C GLN A 99 -9.34 -9.33 23.47
N PRO A 100 -10.41 -9.88 24.10
CA PRO A 100 -11.01 -9.30 25.30
C PRO A 100 -10.04 -9.24 26.47
N ASP A 101 -9.20 -10.29 26.62
CA ASP A 101 -8.28 -10.48 27.75
C ASP A 101 -6.87 -9.96 27.47
N ALA A 102 -6.67 -9.19 26.38
CA ALA A 102 -5.37 -8.65 26.06
C ALA A 102 -4.90 -7.68 27.15
N GLU A 103 -3.73 -7.96 27.73
CA GLU A 103 -3.07 -7.12 28.73
C GLU A 103 -2.81 -5.72 28.17
N ARG A 104 -2.43 -5.68 26.90
CA ARG A 104 -2.18 -4.46 26.16
C ARG A 104 -3.04 -4.39 24.92
N LYS A 105 -3.91 -3.37 24.86
CA LYS A 105 -4.89 -3.26 23.78
C LYS A 105 -4.39 -2.50 22.55
N LYS A 106 -3.55 -1.48 22.72
CA LYS A 106 -3.12 -0.64 21.59
C LYS A 106 -1.67 -0.18 21.73
N VAL A 107 -0.94 -0.23 20.63
CA VAL A 107 0.45 0.23 20.52
C VAL A 107 0.66 0.96 19.20
N ARG A 108 1.46 2.02 19.25
CA ARG A 108 1.92 2.74 18.05
C ARG A 108 3.31 2.28 17.66
N PHE A 109 3.46 1.97 16.39
CA PHE A 109 4.72 1.60 15.76
C PHE A 109 5.11 2.66 14.74
N HIS A 110 6.41 2.83 14.56
CA HIS A 110 6.98 3.83 13.63
C HIS A 110 7.75 3.14 12.51
N SER A 111 7.73 3.74 11.31
CA SER A 111 8.56 3.29 10.20
C SER A 111 10.03 3.54 10.51
N VAL A 112 10.84 2.48 10.59
CA VAL A 112 12.27 2.58 10.96
C VAL A 112 13.18 2.10 9.85
N PHE A 113 12.80 1.03 9.15
CA PHE A 113 13.61 0.46 8.08
C PHE A 113 12.79 0.17 6.83
N LEU A 114 13.51 0.15 5.70
CA LEU A 114 13.04 -0.25 4.38
C LEU A 114 13.71 -1.57 4.00
N GLY A 115 13.01 -2.42 3.29
CA GLY A 115 13.60 -3.60 2.68
C GLY A 115 12.69 -4.79 2.62
N ASP A 116 13.05 -5.73 1.77
CA ASP A 116 12.28 -6.95 1.53
C ASP A 116 12.31 -7.90 2.73
N TYR A 117 11.29 -8.71 2.80
CA TYR A 117 11.18 -9.79 3.76
C TYR A 117 10.80 -11.09 3.02
N PRO A 118 11.36 -12.27 3.37
CA PRO A 118 12.36 -12.53 4.40
C PRO A 118 13.71 -11.89 4.08
N ARG A 119 14.38 -11.41 5.11
CA ARG A 119 15.66 -10.76 4.97
C ARG A 119 16.77 -11.79 4.70
N ASP A 120 17.61 -11.53 3.72
CA ASP A 120 18.93 -12.17 3.64
C ASP A 120 19.84 -11.53 4.69
N ASP A 121 20.44 -12.32 5.58
CA ASP A 121 21.37 -11.85 6.64
C ASP A 121 22.57 -11.06 6.11
N LYS A 122 22.87 -11.22 4.82
CA LYS A 122 23.96 -10.50 4.13
C LYS A 122 23.57 -9.09 3.70
N THR A 123 22.28 -8.78 3.61
CA THR A 123 21.82 -7.47 3.17
C THR A 123 21.57 -6.56 4.37
N PRO A 124 22.30 -5.44 4.52
CA PRO A 124 22.06 -4.51 5.61
C PRO A 124 20.67 -3.90 5.51
N LEU A 125 20.03 -3.65 6.66
CA LEU A 125 18.78 -2.91 6.70
C LEU A 125 19.02 -1.48 6.22
N ARG A 126 18.19 -1.00 5.31
CA ARG A 126 18.15 0.42 4.93
C ARG A 126 17.31 1.16 5.96
N SER A 127 17.85 2.22 6.56
CA SER A 127 17.05 3.11 7.40
C SER A 127 15.92 3.73 6.57
N PHE A 128 14.78 3.96 7.22
CA PHE A 128 13.68 4.66 6.57
C PHE A 128 14.14 6.07 6.17
N ALA A 129 13.91 6.41 4.92
CA ALA A 129 14.13 7.74 4.36
C ALA A 129 12.85 8.23 3.71
N PRO A 130 12.63 9.55 3.59
CA PRO A 130 11.47 10.09 2.91
C PRO A 130 11.29 9.48 1.52
N ILE A 131 10.07 9.02 1.23
CA ILE A 131 9.71 8.37 -0.03
C ILE A 131 9.04 9.40 -0.93
N SER A 132 9.65 9.66 -2.09
CA SER A 132 9.05 10.52 -3.11
C SER A 132 8.25 9.68 -4.10
N VAL A 133 6.97 10.02 -4.27
CA VAL A 133 6.05 9.37 -5.22
C VAL A 133 5.80 10.35 -6.37
N PRO A 134 6.21 10.01 -7.60
CA PRO A 134 6.01 10.90 -8.74
C PRO A 134 4.52 11.12 -9.02
N GLY A 135 4.19 12.24 -9.69
CA GLY A 135 2.83 12.48 -10.14
C GLY A 135 2.35 11.37 -11.07
N HIS A 136 1.10 10.94 -10.92
CA HIS A 136 0.48 9.82 -11.64
C HIS A 136 1.30 8.52 -11.57
N GLY A 137 2.07 8.34 -10.49
CA GLY A 137 2.95 7.20 -10.31
C GLY A 137 2.68 6.40 -9.04
N THR A 138 3.38 5.28 -8.94
CA THR A 138 3.31 4.38 -7.78
C THR A 138 4.71 4.02 -7.29
N VAL A 139 4.82 3.79 -5.99
CA VAL A 139 6.05 3.27 -5.35
C VAL A 139 5.63 2.10 -4.46
N THR A 140 6.32 0.97 -4.59
CA THR A 140 6.12 -0.20 -3.74
C THR A 140 7.35 -0.43 -2.90
N GLU A 141 7.17 -0.52 -1.58
CA GLU A 141 8.24 -0.76 -0.61
C GLU A 141 7.73 -1.64 0.53
N THR A 142 8.62 -2.40 1.13
CA THR A 142 8.33 -3.09 2.39
C THR A 142 8.85 -2.24 3.54
N ILE A 143 7.96 -1.85 4.43
CA ILE A 143 8.28 -1.02 5.58
C ILE A 143 8.30 -1.88 6.83
N ARG A 144 9.39 -1.74 7.60
CA ARG A 144 9.52 -2.39 8.89
C ARG A 144 9.18 -1.40 10.00
N PHE A 145 8.14 -1.75 10.76
CA PHE A 145 7.61 -0.94 11.85
C PHE A 145 8.08 -1.48 13.19
N TYR A 146 8.62 -0.59 14.02
CA TYR A 146 9.05 -0.87 15.39
C TYR A 146 8.31 0.01 16.39
N ASN A 147 8.13 -0.51 17.59
CA ASN A 147 7.75 0.33 18.72
C ASN A 147 8.99 1.09 19.22
N MET A 148 8.94 2.40 19.14
CA MET A 148 9.99 3.29 19.63
C MET A 148 9.63 3.73 21.05
N GLY A 149 10.21 3.10 22.07
CA GLY A 149 9.93 3.46 23.44
C GLY A 149 10.59 2.52 24.45
N GLU A 150 10.24 2.69 25.73
CA GLU A 150 10.68 1.81 26.81
C GLU A 150 10.24 0.37 26.54
N MET A 151 10.94 -0.61 27.14
CA MET A 151 10.55 -2.03 27.09
C MET A 151 9.15 -2.19 27.67
N LEU A 152 8.18 -2.15 26.81
CA LEU A 152 6.78 -2.30 27.18
C LEU A 152 6.37 -3.77 26.98
N PRO A 153 5.37 -4.25 27.73
CA PRO A 153 4.78 -5.56 27.49
C PRO A 153 4.42 -5.70 26.00
N MET A 154 4.70 -6.86 25.44
CA MET A 154 4.42 -7.13 24.03
C MET A 154 2.92 -7.03 23.75
N LEU A 155 2.56 -6.50 22.60
CA LEU A 155 1.17 -6.42 22.16
C LEU A 155 0.65 -7.77 21.70
N VAL A 156 1.53 -8.53 20.99
CA VAL A 156 1.19 -9.84 20.44
C VAL A 156 1.64 -10.91 21.41
N THR A 157 0.74 -11.42 22.22
CA THR A 157 0.99 -12.48 23.22
C THR A 157 0.41 -13.83 22.80
N ASP A 158 -0.62 -13.84 21.95
CA ASP A 158 -1.28 -15.04 21.47
C ASP A 158 -1.86 -14.81 20.05
N LYS A 159 -2.39 -15.89 19.46
CA LYS A 159 -3.16 -15.83 18.21
C LYS A 159 -4.42 -14.97 18.39
N GLY A 160 -4.87 -14.36 17.32
CA GLY A 160 -6.10 -13.59 17.38
C GLY A 160 -6.26 -12.54 16.29
N ASP A 161 -7.25 -11.70 16.47
CA ASP A 161 -7.57 -10.64 15.54
C ASP A 161 -6.95 -9.32 16.00
N PHE A 162 -6.37 -8.61 15.05
CA PHE A 162 -5.71 -7.33 15.26
C PHE A 162 -6.23 -6.31 14.25
N ARG A 163 -6.45 -5.09 14.70
CA ARG A 163 -6.79 -3.94 13.86
C ARG A 163 -5.57 -3.06 13.67
N PHE A 164 -5.30 -2.75 12.43
CA PHE A 164 -4.19 -1.90 12.01
C PHE A 164 -4.74 -0.58 11.47
N THR A 165 -4.14 0.53 11.86
CA THR A 165 -4.41 1.84 11.29
C THR A 165 -3.10 2.46 10.84
N LEU A 166 -2.89 2.50 9.53
CA LEU A 166 -1.71 3.09 8.90
C LEU A 166 -1.98 4.56 8.59
N THR A 167 -1.11 5.43 9.07
CA THR A 167 -1.18 6.87 8.82
C THR A 167 0.11 7.33 8.14
N LEU A 168 -0.01 8.07 7.04
CA LEU A 168 1.08 8.73 6.36
C LEU A 168 1.26 10.15 6.89
N ASN A 169 2.49 10.52 7.19
CA ASN A 169 2.87 11.91 7.40
C ASN A 169 3.57 12.42 6.14
N THR A 170 2.97 13.36 5.46
CA THR A 170 3.41 13.86 4.16
C THR A 170 4.00 15.27 4.27
N ALA A 171 4.95 15.56 3.38
CA ALA A 171 5.43 16.93 3.23
C ALA A 171 4.30 17.81 2.68
N LYS A 172 4.11 18.96 3.30
CA LYS A 172 3.17 19.95 2.77
C LYS A 172 3.73 20.54 1.48
N ALA A 173 2.90 20.61 0.44
CA ALA A 173 3.28 21.32 -0.78
C ALA A 173 3.55 22.79 -0.44
N GLY A 174 4.57 23.36 -1.07
CA GLY A 174 5.02 24.73 -0.77
C GLY A 174 3.92 25.76 -1.03
N GLY A 175 3.70 26.54 -0.06
CA GLY A 175 2.88 27.71 0.27
C GLY A 175 2.18 28.59 -0.79
N GLY A 176 1.70 28.08 -1.90
CA GLY A 176 0.79 28.82 -2.76
C GLY A 176 -0.63 28.86 -2.15
N PHE A 177 -1.34 29.99 -2.34
CA PHE A 177 -2.74 30.10 -1.90
C PHE A 177 -3.62 28.96 -2.46
N LEU A 178 -3.41 28.59 -3.70
CA LEU A 178 -4.12 27.47 -4.34
C LEU A 178 -3.73 26.11 -3.73
N ASP A 179 -2.46 25.94 -3.37
CA ASP A 179 -1.97 24.70 -2.73
C ASP A 179 -2.64 24.48 -1.37
N SER A 180 -2.88 25.54 -0.61
CA SER A 180 -3.56 25.45 0.69
C SER A 180 -5.05 25.05 0.58
N LEU A 181 -5.69 25.35 -0.54
CA LEU A 181 -7.09 25.01 -0.82
C LEU A 181 -7.28 23.60 -1.40
N THR A 182 -6.26 23.09 -2.09
CA THR A 182 -6.35 21.81 -2.83
C THR A 182 -5.60 20.67 -2.17
N GLN A 183 -4.77 20.95 -1.15
CA GLN A 183 -4.02 19.93 -0.46
C GLN A 183 -4.94 19.06 0.39
N THR A 184 -5.04 17.78 0.04
CA THR A 184 -5.77 16.78 0.81
C THR A 184 -4.77 15.98 1.64
N GLU A 185 -4.96 15.92 2.96
CA GLU A 185 -4.19 15.01 3.80
C GLU A 185 -4.62 13.56 3.52
N PRO A 186 -3.66 12.63 3.36
CA PRO A 186 -3.99 11.22 3.15
C PRO A 186 -4.82 10.67 4.30
N LYS A 187 -5.92 10.00 3.98
CA LYS A 187 -6.77 9.39 5.00
C LYS A 187 -6.06 8.18 5.60
N PRO A 188 -6.14 7.98 6.93
CA PRO A 188 -5.64 6.77 7.55
C PRO A 188 -6.31 5.52 6.95
N LEU A 189 -5.51 4.50 6.64
CA LEU A 189 -6.00 3.21 6.16
C LEU A 189 -6.17 2.25 7.33
N THR A 190 -7.40 1.79 7.56
CA THR A 190 -7.71 0.81 8.61
C THR A 190 -8.05 -0.53 7.99
N PHE A 191 -7.47 -1.62 8.53
CA PHE A 191 -7.71 -2.99 8.09
C PHE A 191 -7.50 -3.97 9.26
N ASP A 192 -8.22 -5.09 9.21
CA ASP A 192 -8.17 -6.12 10.23
C ASP A 192 -7.46 -7.37 9.69
N LEU A 193 -6.54 -7.94 10.48
CA LEU A 193 -5.80 -9.15 10.15
C LEU A 193 -5.89 -10.15 11.31
N ASN A 194 -5.83 -11.42 10.94
CA ASN A 194 -5.80 -12.53 11.87
C ASN A 194 -4.40 -13.13 11.94
N LEU A 195 -3.91 -13.32 13.16
CA LEU A 195 -2.74 -14.14 13.45
C LEU A 195 -3.22 -15.56 13.74
N PRO A 196 -3.03 -16.51 12.81
CA PRO A 196 -3.66 -17.85 12.89
C PRO A 196 -3.06 -18.74 13.98
N TYR A 197 -1.78 -18.55 14.28
CA TYR A 197 -1.07 -19.27 15.33
C TYR A 197 0.03 -18.41 15.93
N PHE A 198 0.39 -18.72 17.16
CA PHE A 198 1.47 -18.06 17.86
C PHE A 198 2.37 -19.13 18.48
N ALA A 199 3.66 -19.12 18.13
CA ALA A 199 4.65 -20.03 18.67
C ALA A 199 5.90 -19.24 19.07
N VAL A 200 6.03 -18.95 20.35
CA VAL A 200 7.12 -18.16 20.92
C VAL A 200 8.49 -18.65 20.46
N GLN A 201 8.68 -19.97 20.42
CA GLN A 201 9.96 -20.59 20.05
C GLN A 201 10.33 -20.41 18.57
N ARG A 202 9.35 -20.30 17.67
CA ARG A 202 9.58 -20.13 16.23
C ARG A 202 9.74 -18.65 15.81
N VAL A 203 9.15 -17.75 16.57
CA VAL A 203 9.22 -16.31 16.27
C VAL A 203 10.53 -15.68 16.75
N SER A 204 11.20 -16.30 17.75
CA SER A 204 12.43 -15.76 18.34
C SER A 204 13.70 -16.08 17.56
N PHE A 205 13.70 -16.99 16.61
CA PHE A 205 14.93 -17.49 16.02
C PHE A 205 14.96 -17.39 14.50
N GLN A 206 15.96 -16.68 14.01
CA GLN A 206 16.46 -16.73 12.65
C GLN A 206 15.39 -16.63 11.56
N ASN A 207 14.94 -15.44 11.25
CA ASN A 207 13.98 -15.17 10.17
C ASN A 207 12.57 -15.76 10.39
N GLY A 208 12.24 -16.17 11.62
CA GLY A 208 10.91 -16.62 11.98
C GLY A 208 9.90 -15.48 11.89
N THR A 209 9.10 -15.47 10.83
CA THR A 209 7.92 -14.62 10.77
C THR A 209 6.68 -15.46 10.67
N ILE A 210 5.60 -14.85 11.09
CA ILE A 210 4.26 -15.41 10.95
C ILE A 210 3.48 -14.48 10.02
N GLY A 211 2.86 -15.06 9.00
CA GLY A 211 1.91 -14.34 8.16
C GLY A 211 0.66 -13.99 8.96
N MET A 212 0.25 -12.73 8.92
CA MET A 212 -1.05 -12.27 9.38
C MET A 212 -1.93 -12.02 8.18
N PHE A 213 -3.15 -12.59 8.18
CA PHE A 213 -4.01 -12.64 7.00
C PHE A 213 -5.32 -11.91 7.22
N ASN A 214 -5.81 -11.27 6.17
CA ASN A 214 -7.20 -10.86 6.12
C ASN A 214 -8.09 -12.10 5.94
N LYS A 215 -9.01 -12.34 6.88
CA LYS A 215 -9.92 -13.50 6.84
C LYS A 215 -10.77 -13.55 5.58
N ALA A 216 -11.15 -12.40 5.03
CA ALA A 216 -11.92 -12.34 3.79
C ALA A 216 -11.11 -12.76 2.56
N TRP A 217 -9.79 -12.62 2.61
CA TRP A 217 -8.91 -12.99 1.51
C TRP A 217 -8.60 -14.50 1.46
N ASN A 218 -8.55 -15.16 2.62
CA ASN A 218 -8.23 -16.59 2.67
C ASN A 218 -9.21 -17.36 3.57
N PRO A 219 -10.46 -17.52 3.14
CA PRO A 219 -11.49 -18.22 3.92
C PRO A 219 -11.15 -19.70 4.16
N ALA A 220 -10.30 -20.32 3.31
CA ALA A 220 -9.91 -21.72 3.46
C ALA A 220 -9.00 -21.98 4.67
N VAL A 221 -8.26 -20.98 5.15
CA VAL A 221 -7.41 -21.12 6.36
C VAL A 221 -8.27 -21.23 7.62
N SER A 222 -9.40 -20.53 7.68
CA SER A 222 -10.30 -20.59 8.83
C SER A 222 -11.04 -21.94 8.92
N THR A 223 -11.42 -22.53 7.79
CA THR A 223 -12.11 -23.82 7.75
C THR A 223 -11.19 -25.02 8.03
N ASN A 224 -9.92 -24.95 7.62
CA ASN A 224 -8.97 -26.03 7.91
C ASN A 224 -8.58 -26.12 9.38
N THR A 225 -8.60 -25.02 10.13
CA THR A 225 -8.29 -25.03 11.57
C THR A 225 -9.42 -25.71 12.36
N GLU A 226 -10.69 -25.47 11.99
CA GLU A 226 -11.84 -26.15 12.61
C GLU A 226 -11.91 -27.64 12.24
N ALA A 227 -11.59 -27.98 10.99
CA ALA A 227 -11.54 -29.37 10.53
C ALA A 227 -10.40 -30.19 11.16
N ALA A 228 -9.27 -29.56 11.48
CA ALA A 228 -8.16 -30.22 12.15
C ALA A 228 -8.45 -30.52 13.64
N VAL A 229 -9.25 -29.69 14.30
CA VAL A 229 -9.66 -29.91 15.70
C VAL A 229 -10.77 -30.99 15.78
N SER A 230 -11.57 -31.18 14.73
CA SER A 230 -12.61 -32.23 14.67
C SER A 230 -12.11 -33.62 14.32
N ARG A 231 -10.86 -33.79 13.93
CA ARG A 231 -10.29 -35.14 13.83
C ARG A 231 -9.98 -35.63 15.23
N LYS A 232 -11.00 -36.24 15.87
CA LYS A 232 -10.81 -37.11 17.03
C LYS A 232 -9.60 -37.99 16.77
N MET A 233 -8.62 -37.92 17.67
CA MET A 233 -7.57 -38.95 17.76
C MET A 233 -8.28 -40.32 17.73
N PRO A 234 -7.85 -41.24 16.88
CA PRO A 234 -8.38 -42.61 16.96
C PRO A 234 -8.08 -43.10 18.38
N GLU A 235 -9.14 -43.48 19.07
CA GLU A 235 -9.05 -44.21 20.35
C GLU A 235 -8.06 -45.35 20.17
N SER A 236 -6.91 -45.25 20.86
CA SER A 236 -5.98 -46.35 21.03
C SER A 236 -6.74 -47.48 21.71
N LYS A 237 -7.19 -48.48 20.94
CA LYS A 237 -7.61 -49.75 21.49
C LYS A 237 -6.43 -50.33 22.23
N SER A 238 -6.53 -50.33 23.55
CA SER A 238 -5.76 -51.15 24.44
C SER A 238 -6.00 -52.62 24.08
N GLY A 239 -5.11 -53.22 23.31
CA GLY A 239 -5.01 -54.64 23.06
C GLY A 239 -3.78 -55.13 23.78
N GLY A 240 -4.01 -56.04 24.71
CA GLY A 240 -3.07 -56.56 25.66
C GLY A 240 -1.91 -57.37 25.07
N ASP A 241 -0.93 -57.53 25.93
CA ASP A 241 0.01 -58.64 26.10
C ASP A 241 0.61 -59.25 24.84
N ASP A 242 1.89 -58.92 24.63
CA ASP A 242 2.95 -59.89 24.37
C ASP A 242 4.30 -59.13 24.35
N VAL A 243 5.02 -59.24 25.48
CA VAL A 243 6.42 -58.78 25.59
C VAL A 243 7.32 -59.96 25.23
N PRO A 244 8.03 -59.96 24.10
CA PRO A 244 9.12 -60.91 23.91
C PRO A 244 10.34 -60.45 24.71
N SER A 245 10.77 -61.31 25.63
CA SER A 245 12.02 -61.18 26.36
C SER A 245 13.21 -61.10 25.40
N ILE A 246 13.90 -59.99 25.40
CA ILE A 246 15.16 -59.84 24.67
C ILE A 246 16.29 -60.26 25.60
N GLU A 247 16.87 -61.37 25.24
CA GLU A 247 18.07 -61.99 25.86
C GLU A 247 19.30 -61.09 25.67
N ALA A 248 19.93 -60.69 26.74
CA ALA A 248 21.09 -59.82 26.76
C ALA A 248 22.35 -60.55 26.21
N THR A 249 22.85 -60.07 25.08
CA THR A 249 24.14 -60.47 24.53
C THR A 249 25.26 -59.64 25.18
N PRO A 250 26.33 -60.27 25.74
CA PRO A 250 27.41 -59.53 26.37
C PRO A 250 28.34 -58.88 25.35
N MET A 251 28.77 -57.66 25.67
CA MET A 251 29.74 -56.90 24.87
C MET A 251 31.17 -57.57 24.99
N PRO A 252 31.94 -57.52 23.89
CA PRO A 252 33.34 -57.92 23.93
C PRO A 252 34.22 -56.81 24.53
N GLU A 253 35.10 -57.16 25.46
CA GLU A 253 36.19 -56.34 25.99
C GLU A 253 37.21 -56.01 24.92
N SER A 254 37.54 -54.74 24.81
CA SER A 254 38.64 -54.26 24.00
C SER A 254 39.95 -54.32 24.78
N LYS A 255 40.90 -54.97 24.19
CA LYS A 255 42.32 -54.83 24.51
C LYS A 255 42.89 -53.59 23.80
#